data_ccdf176ef1007dccac325ce6bf3cc1c8
#
_entry.id   ccdf176ef1007dccac325ce6bf3cc1c8
#
_cell.length_a   1.000
_cell.length_b   1.000
_cell.length_c   1.000
_cell.angle_alpha   90.00
_cell.angle_beta   90.00
_cell.angle_gamma   90.00
#
_symmetry.space_group_name_H-M   'P 1'
#
loop_
_entity.id
_entity.type
_entity.pdbx_description
1 polymer ?
#
loop_
_entity_poly.entity_id
_entity_poly.type
_entity_poly.pdbx_seq_one_letter_code
_entity_poly.pdbx_strand_id
1 'polypeptide(L)'
;MLHRRVYQFLIIYFMGLSALMLVKYSLHLSDYTIPGFSEIWTTCRRYFGLYLMAVLNTLCVAILGHLLSIGMATVVGIIGRLTIWIGSFIRVAAYNIQAYPIVAVAPIIFILLGDGLSSRLLIAAMICYFPLLLSFIGILSEPVKEIEHFFESTLRMNWRLQVKIRAFENIHKLITVIVGSATLAMVGTIVAEFIAAN
;
A
#
# COMPACT_ATOMS: atom_id res chain seq x y z
N MET A 1 9.08 22.40 8.75
CA MET A 1 8.21 22.02 7.59
C MET A 1 7.05 21.10 7.98
N LEU A 2 7.24 20.12 8.87
CA LEU A 2 6.21 19.16 9.27
C LEU A 2 4.97 19.82 9.90
N HIS A 3 5.16 20.73 10.85
CA HIS A 3 4.07 21.46 11.50
C HIS A 3 3.16 22.20 10.51
N ARG A 4 3.72 22.87 9.51
CA ARG A 4 2.93 23.59 8.51
C ARG A 4 2.00 22.67 7.71
N ARG A 5 2.47 21.46 7.36
CA ARG A 5 1.65 20.44 6.66
C ARG A 5 0.54 19.88 7.54
N VAL A 6 0.82 19.68 8.83
CA VAL A 6 -0.19 19.22 9.79
C VAL A 6 -1.30 20.27 9.96
N TYR A 7 -0.94 21.56 10.12
CA TYR A 7 -1.94 22.63 10.18
C TYR A 7 -2.77 22.74 8.91
N GLN A 8 -2.15 22.65 7.75
CA GLN A 8 -2.87 22.66 6.47
C GLN A 8 -3.86 21.48 6.37
N PHE A 9 -3.43 20.30 6.76
CA PHE A 9 -4.30 19.12 6.80
C PHE A 9 -5.49 19.31 7.75
N LEU A 10 -5.24 19.79 8.96
CA LEU A 10 -6.29 20.05 9.95
C LEU A 10 -7.29 21.11 9.44
N ILE A 11 -6.82 22.17 8.84
CA ILE A 11 -7.69 23.23 8.26
C ILE A 11 -8.59 22.63 7.18
N ILE A 12 -8.04 21.86 6.24
CA ILE A 12 -8.81 21.23 5.17
C ILE A 12 -9.85 20.24 5.76
N TYR A 13 -9.44 19.45 6.75
CA TYR A 13 -10.31 18.49 7.42
C TYR A 13 -11.49 19.18 8.12
N PHE A 14 -11.22 20.22 8.92
CA PHE A 14 -12.28 20.98 9.60
C PHE A 14 -13.16 21.77 8.62
N MET A 15 -12.59 22.27 7.53
CA MET A 15 -13.38 22.91 6.46
C MET A 15 -14.34 21.92 5.80
N GLY A 16 -13.87 20.69 5.53
CA GLY A 16 -14.72 19.62 4.99
C GLY A 16 -15.85 19.23 5.94
N LEU A 17 -15.56 19.07 7.24
CA LEU A 17 -16.57 18.81 8.25
C LEU A 17 -17.59 19.95 8.36
N SER A 18 -17.14 21.20 8.34
CA SER A 18 -18.03 22.37 8.37
C SER A 18 -18.93 22.44 7.16
N ALA A 19 -18.39 22.14 5.97
CA ALA A 19 -19.18 22.07 4.74
C ALA A 19 -20.24 20.97 4.80
N LEU A 20 -19.90 19.77 5.31
CA LEU A 20 -20.87 18.68 5.52
C LEU A 20 -21.99 19.09 6.47
N MET A 21 -21.68 19.77 7.57
CA MET A 21 -22.69 20.25 8.52
C MET A 21 -23.56 21.36 7.91
N LEU A 22 -22.98 22.26 7.13
CA LEU A 22 -23.75 23.25 6.37
C LEU A 22 -24.76 22.60 5.41
N VAL A 23 -24.34 21.58 4.66
CA VAL A 23 -25.22 20.82 3.77
C VAL A 23 -26.34 20.13 4.58
N LYS A 24 -26.01 19.50 5.71
CA LYS A 24 -27.01 18.87 6.60
C LYS A 24 -28.10 19.87 7.01
N TYR A 25 -27.71 21.02 7.54
CA TYR A 25 -28.67 22.01 8.06
C TYR A 25 -29.43 22.72 6.95
N SER A 26 -28.78 23.01 5.79
CA SER A 26 -29.46 23.70 4.67
C SER A 26 -30.46 22.79 3.96
N LEU A 27 -30.22 21.49 3.89
CA LEU A 27 -31.11 20.51 3.27
C LEU A 27 -32.03 19.78 4.27
N HIS A 28 -32.00 20.19 5.56
CA HIS A 28 -32.78 19.56 6.63
C HIS A 28 -32.63 18.03 6.68
N LEU A 29 -31.39 17.53 6.47
CA LEU A 29 -31.10 16.10 6.45
C LEU A 29 -31.24 15.48 7.85
N SER A 30 -31.83 14.29 7.90
CA SER A 30 -31.98 13.53 9.15
C SER A 30 -30.63 13.06 9.71
N ASP A 31 -30.58 12.79 11.02
CA ASP A 31 -29.41 12.22 11.69
C ASP A 31 -29.05 10.83 11.16
N TYR A 32 -29.96 10.14 10.50
CA TYR A 32 -29.69 8.89 9.79
C TYR A 32 -28.80 9.10 8.56
N THR A 33 -28.95 10.22 7.86
CA THR A 33 -28.15 10.52 6.64
C THR A 33 -26.79 11.11 7.01
N ILE A 34 -26.77 12.10 7.88
CA ILE A 34 -25.55 12.72 8.43
C ILE A 34 -25.75 12.87 9.93
N PRO A 35 -25.06 12.07 10.77
CA PRO A 35 -25.20 12.12 12.21
C PRO A 35 -24.78 13.47 12.79
N GLY A 36 -25.48 13.91 13.83
CA GLY A 36 -25.14 15.10 14.59
C GLY A 36 -23.91 14.87 15.50
N PHE A 37 -23.26 15.96 15.95
CA PHE A 37 -22.09 15.86 16.84
C PHE A 37 -22.41 15.14 18.15
N SER A 38 -23.59 15.35 18.73
CA SER A 38 -24.05 14.70 19.96
C SER A 38 -24.17 13.18 19.75
N GLU A 39 -24.66 12.78 18.61
CA GLU A 39 -24.87 11.38 18.26
C GLU A 39 -23.54 10.66 17.97
N ILE A 40 -22.63 11.33 17.25
CA ILE A 40 -21.27 10.86 17.06
C ILE A 40 -20.57 10.66 18.41
N TRP A 41 -20.67 11.65 19.31
CA TRP A 41 -20.04 11.59 20.62
C TRP A 41 -20.60 10.46 21.50
N THR A 42 -21.91 10.31 21.58
CA THR A 42 -22.55 9.24 22.35
C THR A 42 -22.22 7.86 21.81
N THR A 43 -22.25 7.68 20.49
CA THR A 43 -21.89 6.43 19.83
C THR A 43 -20.42 6.10 20.04
N CYS A 44 -19.54 7.07 19.84
CA CYS A 44 -18.11 6.91 20.06
C CYS A 44 -17.83 6.48 21.51
N ARG A 45 -18.42 7.14 22.49
CA ARG A 45 -18.23 6.81 23.91
C ARG A 45 -18.78 5.41 24.25
N ARG A 46 -19.92 5.03 23.68
CA ARG A 46 -20.56 3.74 23.94
C ARG A 46 -19.80 2.56 23.35
N TYR A 47 -19.27 2.73 22.14
CA TYR A 47 -18.66 1.64 21.37
C TYR A 47 -17.15 1.81 21.20
N PHE A 48 -16.51 2.70 21.95
CA PHE A 48 -15.09 3.02 21.81
C PHE A 48 -14.19 1.79 21.80
N GLY A 49 -14.36 0.89 22.76
CA GLY A 49 -13.55 -0.31 22.87
C GLY A 49 -13.70 -1.24 21.66
N LEU A 50 -14.92 -1.40 21.15
CA LEU A 50 -15.21 -2.22 19.98
C LEU A 50 -14.58 -1.64 18.72
N TYR A 51 -14.76 -0.33 18.50
CA TYR A 51 -14.16 0.33 17.34
C TYR A 51 -12.63 0.35 17.40
N LEU A 52 -12.06 0.55 18.59
CA LEU A 52 -10.62 0.52 18.78
C LEU A 52 -10.05 -0.85 18.41
N MET A 53 -10.67 -1.94 18.86
CA MET A 53 -10.23 -3.30 18.51
C MET A 53 -10.38 -3.57 17.02
N ALA A 54 -11.46 -3.13 16.38
CA ALA A 54 -11.63 -3.24 14.94
C ALA A 54 -10.52 -2.51 14.17
N VAL A 55 -10.24 -1.25 14.54
CA VAL A 55 -9.15 -0.45 13.91
C VAL A 55 -7.79 -1.12 14.09
N LEU A 56 -7.50 -1.63 15.30
CA LEU A 56 -6.24 -2.33 15.55
C LEU A 56 -6.11 -3.61 14.71
N ASN A 57 -7.21 -4.36 14.55
CA ASN A 57 -7.21 -5.55 13.72
C ASN A 57 -6.95 -5.20 12.24
N THR A 58 -7.66 -4.21 11.69
CA THR A 58 -7.45 -3.70 10.33
C THR A 58 -6.01 -3.23 10.11
N LEU A 59 -5.46 -2.46 11.07
CA LEU A 59 -4.07 -2.02 11.04
C LEU A 59 -3.08 -3.19 11.03
N CYS A 60 -3.31 -4.19 11.87
CA CYS A 60 -2.46 -5.37 11.96
C CYS A 60 -2.42 -6.12 10.62
N VAL A 61 -3.59 -6.35 10.01
CA VAL A 61 -3.71 -6.99 8.71
C VAL A 61 -3.02 -6.18 7.61
N ALA A 62 -3.22 -4.86 7.61
CA ALA A 62 -2.58 -3.97 6.64
C ALA A 62 -1.05 -3.99 6.76
N ILE A 63 -0.52 -3.91 7.98
CA ILE A 63 0.94 -3.95 8.22
C ILE A 63 1.52 -5.30 7.79
N LEU A 64 0.91 -6.41 8.18
CA LEU A 64 1.38 -7.74 7.81
C LEU A 64 1.30 -7.99 6.31
N GLY A 65 0.22 -7.58 5.66
CA GLY A 65 0.07 -7.65 4.21
C GLY A 65 1.11 -6.80 3.48
N HIS A 66 1.40 -5.60 3.99
CA HIS A 66 2.44 -4.72 3.45
C HIS A 66 3.84 -5.31 3.59
N LEU A 67 4.19 -5.85 4.76
CA LEU A 67 5.48 -6.50 5.00
C LEU A 67 5.67 -7.72 4.08
N LEU A 68 4.62 -8.53 3.92
CA LEU A 68 4.62 -9.65 2.98
C LEU A 68 4.90 -9.19 1.56
N SER A 69 4.24 -8.12 1.11
CA SER A 69 4.44 -7.53 -0.22
C SER A 69 5.84 -7.01 -0.44
N ILE A 70 6.41 -6.31 0.55
CA ILE A 70 7.79 -5.81 0.50
C ILE A 70 8.76 -6.98 0.35
N GLY A 71 8.60 -8.02 1.17
CA GLY A 71 9.43 -9.21 1.12
C GLY A 71 9.39 -9.89 -0.25
N MET A 72 8.19 -10.17 -0.74
CA MET A 72 7.99 -10.80 -2.05
C MET A 72 8.50 -9.92 -3.20
N ALA A 73 8.18 -8.63 -3.21
CA ALA A 73 8.63 -7.71 -4.25
C ALA A 73 10.16 -7.56 -4.26
N THR A 74 10.80 -7.57 -3.09
CA THR A 74 12.26 -7.54 -2.96
C THR A 74 12.87 -8.80 -3.56
N VAL A 75 12.40 -9.97 -3.18
CA VAL A 75 12.92 -11.26 -3.68
C VAL A 75 12.74 -11.35 -5.19
N VAL A 76 11.53 -11.11 -5.70
CA VAL A 76 11.24 -11.20 -7.14
C VAL A 76 11.94 -10.09 -7.92
N GLY A 77 12.06 -8.89 -7.36
CA GLY A 77 12.82 -7.78 -7.95
C GLY A 77 14.30 -8.10 -8.09
N ILE A 78 14.92 -8.77 -7.11
CA ILE A 78 16.31 -9.24 -7.18
C ILE A 78 16.46 -10.36 -8.21
N ILE A 79 15.53 -11.33 -8.24
CA ILE A 79 15.52 -12.41 -9.25
C ILE A 79 15.41 -11.81 -10.65
N GLY A 80 14.63 -10.77 -10.85
CA GLY A 80 14.54 -10.03 -12.11
C GLY A 80 15.86 -9.42 -12.61
N ARG A 81 16.89 -9.37 -11.74
CA ARG A 81 18.24 -8.90 -12.11
C ARG A 81 19.19 -10.02 -12.58
N LEU A 82 18.79 -11.28 -12.45
CA LEU A 82 19.64 -12.42 -12.88
C LEU A 82 19.94 -12.38 -14.37
N THR A 83 18.94 -12.13 -15.20
CA THR A 83 19.09 -11.95 -16.65
C THR A 83 18.10 -10.90 -17.16
N ILE A 84 18.42 -10.30 -18.32
CA ILE A 84 17.54 -9.35 -19.00
C ILE A 84 16.18 -9.99 -19.35
N TRP A 85 16.19 -11.26 -19.77
CA TRP A 85 14.99 -12.01 -20.12
C TRP A 85 14.06 -12.22 -18.92
N ILE A 86 14.60 -12.65 -17.76
CA ILE A 86 13.84 -12.84 -16.51
C ILE A 86 13.23 -11.51 -16.09
N GLY A 87 14.01 -10.44 -16.08
CA GLY A 87 13.53 -9.11 -15.71
C GLY A 87 12.41 -8.59 -16.62
N SER A 88 12.56 -8.80 -17.93
CA SER A 88 11.52 -8.44 -18.90
C SER A 88 10.24 -9.25 -18.70
N PHE A 89 10.36 -10.56 -18.54
CA PHE A 89 9.22 -11.45 -18.30
C PHE A 89 8.45 -11.08 -17.03
N ILE A 90 9.17 -10.89 -15.91
CA ILE A 90 8.53 -10.49 -14.64
C ILE A 90 7.82 -9.15 -14.80
N ARG A 91 8.43 -8.18 -15.48
CA ARG A 91 7.82 -6.86 -15.71
C ARG A 91 6.55 -6.96 -16.54
N VAL A 92 6.57 -7.69 -17.65
CA VAL A 92 5.40 -7.90 -18.51
C VAL A 92 4.29 -8.63 -17.73
N ALA A 93 4.63 -9.71 -17.01
CA ALA A 93 3.67 -10.43 -16.17
C ALA A 93 3.05 -9.52 -15.11
N ALA A 94 3.86 -8.73 -14.40
CA ALA A 94 3.38 -7.81 -13.39
C ALA A 94 2.43 -6.75 -13.95
N TYR A 95 2.74 -6.15 -15.10
CA TYR A 95 1.84 -5.20 -15.76
C TYR A 95 0.52 -5.84 -16.18
N ASN A 96 0.56 -7.04 -16.75
CA ASN A 96 -0.67 -7.74 -17.15
C ASN A 96 -1.55 -8.07 -15.93
N ILE A 97 -0.96 -8.58 -14.84
CA ILE A 97 -1.73 -8.92 -13.64
C ILE A 97 -2.29 -7.66 -12.96
N GLN A 98 -1.50 -6.58 -12.91
CA GLN A 98 -1.96 -5.31 -12.34
C GLN A 98 -3.12 -4.68 -13.13
N ALA A 99 -3.27 -4.99 -14.42
CA ALA A 99 -4.39 -4.52 -15.23
C ALA A 99 -5.74 -5.10 -14.79
N TYR A 100 -5.74 -6.24 -14.09
CA TYR A 100 -6.96 -6.81 -13.54
C TYR A 100 -7.34 -6.11 -12.22
N PRO A 101 -8.60 -5.69 -12.07
CA PRO A 101 -9.07 -5.08 -10.83
C PRO A 101 -9.09 -6.14 -9.72
N ILE A 102 -8.18 -6.03 -8.75
CA ILE A 102 -8.05 -7.00 -7.64
C ILE A 102 -9.36 -7.10 -6.84
N VAL A 103 -10.12 -6.01 -6.76
CA VAL A 103 -11.44 -5.99 -6.12
C VAL A 103 -12.40 -7.00 -6.77
N ALA A 104 -12.32 -7.22 -8.09
CA ALA A 104 -13.12 -8.22 -8.78
C ALA A 104 -12.63 -9.66 -8.52
N VAL A 105 -11.37 -9.84 -8.18
CA VAL A 105 -10.78 -11.15 -7.84
C VAL A 105 -10.99 -11.51 -6.37
N ALA A 106 -11.18 -10.52 -5.50
CA ALA A 106 -11.32 -10.73 -4.06
C ALA A 106 -12.44 -11.72 -3.67
N PRO A 107 -13.64 -11.71 -4.25
CA PRO A 107 -14.66 -12.72 -3.95
C PRO A 107 -14.20 -14.15 -4.27
N ILE A 108 -13.42 -14.33 -5.32
CA ILE A 108 -12.88 -15.65 -5.70
C ILE A 108 -11.88 -16.11 -4.63
N ILE A 109 -11.05 -15.20 -4.11
CA ILE A 109 -10.11 -15.51 -3.03
C ILE A 109 -10.86 -15.94 -1.77
N PHE A 110 -11.96 -15.27 -1.42
CA PHE A 110 -12.81 -15.68 -0.29
C PHE A 110 -13.48 -17.05 -0.48
N ILE A 111 -13.93 -17.36 -1.69
CA ILE A 111 -14.49 -18.69 -2.01
C ILE A 111 -13.42 -19.79 -1.85
N LEU A 112 -12.18 -19.53 -2.27
CA LEU A 112 -11.10 -20.51 -2.25
C LEU A 112 -10.46 -20.69 -0.88
N LEU A 113 -10.25 -19.61 -0.13
CA LEU A 113 -9.52 -19.61 1.13
C LEU A 113 -10.41 -19.43 2.37
N GLY A 114 -11.71 -19.18 2.17
CA GLY A 114 -12.66 -18.89 3.23
C GLY A 114 -12.56 -17.45 3.72
N ASP A 115 -13.52 -17.04 4.57
CA ASP A 115 -13.51 -15.73 5.23
C ASP A 115 -12.62 -15.78 6.48
N GLY A 116 -11.33 -15.55 6.25
CA GLY A 116 -10.33 -15.62 7.30
C GLY A 116 -9.22 -14.60 7.13
N LEU A 117 -8.29 -14.61 8.08
CA LEU A 117 -7.10 -13.77 8.07
C LEU A 117 -6.28 -13.98 6.79
N SER A 118 -6.19 -15.21 6.28
CA SER A 118 -5.41 -15.56 5.09
C SER A 118 -5.90 -14.82 3.84
N SER A 119 -7.23 -14.79 3.63
CA SER A 119 -7.84 -14.11 2.48
C SER A 119 -7.61 -12.59 2.56
N ARG A 120 -7.81 -12.00 3.73
CA ARG A 120 -7.61 -10.56 3.97
C ARG A 120 -6.15 -10.16 3.78
N LEU A 121 -5.20 -10.94 4.31
CA LEU A 121 -3.77 -10.73 4.13
C LEU A 121 -3.36 -10.84 2.66
N LEU A 122 -3.87 -11.85 1.94
CA LEU A 122 -3.56 -12.04 0.54
C LEU A 122 -4.05 -10.87 -0.31
N ILE A 123 -5.29 -10.41 -0.11
CA ILE A 123 -5.85 -9.27 -0.84
C ILE A 123 -5.07 -7.99 -0.53
N ALA A 124 -4.79 -7.71 0.75
CA ALA A 124 -3.99 -6.56 1.16
C ALA A 124 -2.58 -6.60 0.53
N ALA A 125 -1.95 -7.79 0.54
CA ALA A 125 -0.65 -7.98 -0.06
C ALA A 125 -0.68 -7.80 -1.58
N MET A 126 -1.63 -8.36 -2.29
CA MET A 126 -1.71 -8.27 -3.76
C MET A 126 -1.87 -6.84 -4.25
N ILE A 127 -2.66 -6.01 -3.56
CA ILE A 127 -2.90 -4.62 -3.97
C ILE A 127 -1.62 -3.79 -3.94
N CYS A 128 -0.73 -4.00 -2.97
CA CYS A 128 0.52 -3.26 -2.89
C CYS A 128 1.71 -3.97 -3.56
N TYR A 129 1.63 -5.29 -3.78
CA TYR A 129 2.73 -6.08 -4.34
C TYR A 129 3.17 -5.63 -5.73
N PHE A 130 2.23 -5.51 -6.69
CA PHE A 130 2.59 -5.21 -8.08
C PHE A 130 3.18 -3.81 -8.27
N PRO A 131 2.62 -2.73 -7.69
CA PRO A 131 3.27 -1.41 -7.72
C PRO A 131 4.67 -1.40 -7.08
N LEU A 132 4.84 -2.12 -5.96
CA LEU A 132 6.15 -2.28 -5.32
C LEU A 132 7.13 -3.01 -6.22
N LEU A 133 6.73 -4.15 -6.79
CA LEU A 133 7.57 -4.97 -7.66
C LEU A 133 8.05 -4.18 -8.88
N LEU A 134 7.14 -3.49 -9.59
CA LEU A 134 7.48 -2.69 -10.75
C LEU A 134 8.43 -1.55 -10.40
N SER A 135 8.21 -0.89 -9.27
CA SER A 135 9.10 0.16 -8.78
C SER A 135 10.47 -0.39 -8.41
N PHE A 136 10.54 -1.53 -7.72
CA PHE A 136 11.81 -2.15 -7.35
C PHE A 136 12.61 -2.60 -8.56
N ILE A 137 11.96 -3.26 -9.54
CA ILE A 137 12.62 -3.62 -10.80
C ILE A 137 13.12 -2.37 -11.52
N GLY A 138 12.34 -1.29 -11.54
CA GLY A 138 12.73 -0.02 -12.14
C GLY A 138 13.99 0.54 -11.48
N ILE A 139 13.95 0.72 -10.16
CA ILE A 139 15.05 1.27 -9.36
C ILE A 139 16.32 0.42 -9.48
N LEU A 140 16.19 -0.90 -9.33
CA LEU A 140 17.32 -1.83 -9.46
C LEU A 140 17.85 -1.94 -10.89
N SER A 141 17.12 -1.48 -11.89
CA SER A 141 17.56 -1.42 -13.29
C SER A 141 18.30 -0.13 -13.63
N GLU A 142 18.18 0.90 -12.79
CA GLU A 142 18.81 2.21 -13.01
C GLU A 142 20.33 2.12 -12.76
N PRO A 143 21.20 2.34 -13.79
CA PRO A 143 22.62 2.20 -13.61
C PRO A 143 23.24 3.38 -12.83
N VAL A 144 24.17 3.05 -11.93
CA VAL A 144 25.02 4.02 -11.23
C VAL A 144 26.37 4.09 -11.93
N LYS A 145 26.41 4.88 -13.01
CA LYS A 145 27.48 4.86 -14.02
C LYS A 145 28.89 4.98 -13.44
N GLU A 146 29.10 5.93 -12.52
CA GLU A 146 30.44 6.21 -11.97
C GLU A 146 30.99 5.04 -11.16
N ILE A 147 30.16 4.46 -10.28
CA ILE A 147 30.55 3.37 -9.40
C ILE A 147 30.64 2.06 -10.20
N GLU A 148 29.65 1.80 -11.07
CA GLU A 148 29.63 0.58 -11.89
C GLU A 148 30.85 0.56 -12.82
N HIS A 149 31.20 1.67 -13.49
CA HIS A 149 32.37 1.77 -14.35
C HIS A 149 33.69 1.46 -13.62
N PHE A 150 33.83 1.93 -12.36
CA PHE A 150 35.03 1.60 -11.55
C PHE A 150 35.16 0.08 -11.32
N PHE A 151 34.07 -0.60 -10.95
CA PHE A 151 34.11 -2.04 -10.74
C PHE A 151 34.22 -2.84 -12.04
N GLU A 152 33.71 -2.34 -13.15
CA GLU A 152 33.88 -2.93 -14.49
C GLU A 152 35.33 -2.85 -14.96
N SER A 153 35.97 -1.69 -14.81
CA SER A 153 37.37 -1.48 -15.19
C SER A 153 38.36 -2.35 -14.39
N THR A 154 37.99 -2.71 -13.16
CA THR A 154 38.78 -3.61 -12.32
C THR A 154 38.41 -5.09 -12.46
N LEU A 155 37.51 -5.45 -13.41
CA LEU A 155 36.99 -6.80 -13.64
C LEU A 155 36.36 -7.46 -12.40
N ARG A 156 35.89 -6.67 -11.45
CA ARG A 156 35.25 -7.14 -10.21
C ARG A 156 33.72 -7.05 -10.21
N MET A 157 33.14 -6.53 -11.30
CA MET A 157 31.69 -6.41 -11.40
C MET A 157 31.04 -7.80 -11.56
N ASN A 158 30.00 -8.02 -10.78
CA ASN A 158 29.10 -9.16 -10.92
C ASN A 158 27.65 -8.71 -10.61
N TRP A 159 26.66 -9.50 -11.02
CA TRP A 159 25.26 -9.14 -10.88
C TRP A 159 24.86 -8.87 -9.41
N ARG A 160 25.43 -9.60 -8.44
CA ARG A 160 25.15 -9.42 -7.00
C ARG A 160 25.68 -8.08 -6.49
N LEU A 161 26.87 -7.71 -6.90
CA LEU A 161 27.50 -6.42 -6.57
C LEU A 161 26.70 -5.28 -7.22
N GLN A 162 26.30 -5.45 -8.47
CA GLN A 162 25.48 -4.48 -9.19
C GLN A 162 24.15 -4.21 -8.47
N VAL A 163 23.42 -5.26 -8.03
CA VAL A 163 22.20 -5.11 -7.25
C VAL A 163 22.45 -4.36 -5.94
N LYS A 164 23.54 -4.68 -5.22
CA LYS A 164 23.89 -4.01 -3.96
C LYS A 164 24.18 -2.53 -4.19
N ILE A 165 24.99 -2.19 -5.17
CA ILE A 165 25.33 -0.79 -5.51
C ILE A 165 24.04 -0.02 -5.81
N ARG A 166 23.21 -0.54 -6.72
CA ARG A 166 21.97 0.13 -7.12
C ARG A 166 20.96 0.28 -5.99
N ALA A 167 20.84 -0.74 -5.13
CA ALA A 167 19.97 -0.68 -3.97
C ALA A 167 20.46 0.35 -2.95
N PHE A 168 21.77 0.41 -2.69
CA PHE A 168 22.36 1.33 -1.72
C PHE A 168 22.25 2.79 -2.20
N GLU A 169 22.67 3.06 -3.43
CA GLU A 169 22.64 4.41 -4.01
C GLU A 169 21.20 4.94 -4.19
N ASN A 170 20.24 4.07 -4.43
CA ASN A 170 18.83 4.45 -4.58
C ASN A 170 17.99 4.14 -3.34
N ILE A 171 18.61 3.97 -2.15
CA ILE A 171 17.89 3.61 -0.91
C ILE A 171 16.75 4.59 -0.59
N HIS A 172 16.94 5.87 -0.85
CA HIS A 172 15.92 6.89 -0.65
C HIS A 172 14.70 6.71 -1.55
N LYS A 173 14.90 6.27 -2.81
CA LYS A 173 13.80 5.93 -3.74
C LYS A 173 13.05 4.69 -3.26
N LEU A 174 13.78 3.66 -2.82
CA LEU A 174 13.19 2.44 -2.26
C LEU A 174 12.32 2.75 -1.04
N ILE A 175 12.84 3.53 -0.08
CA ILE A 175 12.10 3.95 1.11
C ILE A 175 10.86 4.75 0.71
N THR A 176 10.97 5.68 -0.23
CA THR A 176 9.83 6.50 -0.70
C THR A 176 8.72 5.64 -1.28
N VAL A 177 9.06 4.63 -2.08
CA VAL A 177 8.09 3.70 -2.66
C VAL A 177 7.45 2.81 -1.60
N ILE A 178 8.24 2.30 -0.65
CA ILE A 178 7.75 1.50 0.48
C ILE A 178 6.75 2.33 1.32
N VAL A 179 7.12 3.54 1.71
CA VAL A 179 6.23 4.40 2.50
C VAL A 179 4.97 4.77 1.72
N GLY A 180 5.10 5.09 0.42
CA GLY A 180 3.96 5.40 -0.43
C GLY A 180 2.99 4.23 -0.63
N SER A 181 3.49 3.00 -0.66
CA SER A 181 2.65 1.80 -0.83
C SER A 181 1.90 1.37 0.45
N ALA A 182 2.26 1.90 1.62
CA ALA A 182 1.57 1.60 2.88
C ALA A 182 0.07 1.98 2.83
N THR A 183 -0.27 3.07 2.13
CA THR A 183 -1.66 3.47 1.92
C THR A 183 -2.44 2.46 1.09
N LEU A 184 -1.79 1.82 0.11
CA LEU A 184 -2.41 0.78 -0.72
C LEU A 184 -2.73 -0.48 0.09
N ALA A 185 -1.85 -0.86 1.03
CA ALA A 185 -2.10 -1.98 1.94
C ALA A 185 -3.33 -1.72 2.82
N MET A 186 -3.47 -0.49 3.33
CA MET A 186 -4.64 -0.09 4.11
C MET A 186 -5.92 -0.15 3.28
N VAL A 187 -5.90 0.41 2.08
CA VAL A 187 -7.04 0.33 1.15
C VAL A 187 -7.38 -1.13 0.84
N GLY A 188 -6.38 -1.97 0.59
CA GLY A 188 -6.57 -3.39 0.33
C GLY A 188 -7.24 -4.14 1.48
N THR A 189 -6.83 -3.85 2.70
CA THR A 189 -7.44 -4.44 3.91
C THR A 189 -8.89 -4.00 4.07
N ILE A 190 -9.18 -2.70 3.92
CA ILE A 190 -10.54 -2.18 4.03
C ILE A 190 -11.45 -2.80 2.96
N VAL A 191 -10.97 -2.91 1.72
CA VAL A 191 -11.72 -3.57 0.63
C VAL A 191 -11.99 -5.03 0.98
N ALA A 192 -11.00 -5.76 1.49
CA ALA A 192 -11.17 -7.15 1.91
C ALA A 192 -12.21 -7.29 3.03
N GLU A 193 -12.14 -6.44 4.05
CA GLU A 193 -13.11 -6.43 5.16
C GLU A 193 -14.53 -6.08 4.69
N PHE A 194 -14.64 -5.13 3.77
CA PHE A 194 -15.94 -4.75 3.21
C PHE A 194 -16.60 -5.91 2.41
N ILE A 195 -15.81 -6.64 1.63
CA ILE A 195 -16.32 -7.79 0.86
C ILE A 195 -16.67 -8.95 1.80
N ALA A 196 -15.89 -9.18 2.86
CA ALA A 196 -16.14 -10.22 3.85
C ALA A 196 -17.39 -9.95 4.71
N ALA A 197 -17.82 -8.69 4.84
CA ALA A 197 -18.97 -8.30 5.66
C ALA A 197 -20.32 -8.49 4.94
N ASN A 198 -20.32 -8.77 3.64
CA ASN A 198 -21.50 -9.05 2.83
C ASN A 198 -21.64 -10.52 2.52
#